data_4e18eb3f87824a5fa46c0c53aae8b8ff
#
_entry.id   4e18eb3f87824a5fa46c0c53aae8b8ff
#
_cell.length_a   1.000
_cell.length_b   1.000
_cell.length_c   1.000
_cell.angle_alpha   90.00
_cell.angle_beta   90.00
_cell.angle_gamma   90.00
#
_symmetry.space_group_name_H-M   'P 1'
#
loop_
_entity.id
_entity.type
_entity.pdbx_description
1 polymer ?
#
loop_
_entity_poly.entity_id
_entity_poly.type
_entity_poly.pdbx_seq_one_letter_code
_entity_poly.pdbx_strand_id
1 'polypeptide(L)'
;MRTVAVYATVMGADGRFVPDLQRDAFMVLDNGRRQELTLFANDIQPITVVMLLDRSGSMKANFSLVQQAAERFVDVMLPADRARIGSFSNRIQVDPRDFTSDHEELHRILQTELQEEGPTPLWNAINVGITALLHQQGRRVILIFTDGMDAPFPGQSNNSLKDVMKRAEEEDVMVYAIGLNPSDPYAGGGGYRRGGGGGGGGGFGRGGFGGRGGFGRGFGGGGGRPPVSDHPDEGLPKIAAATGGGYFELTTTKDLAATFARVAEELHRQYALGFTPEKLDGKMHALDVRAAGAGLTVRARRSYLARSAG
;
A
#
# COMPACT_ATOMS: atom_id res chain seq x y z
N MET A 1 3.84 33.45 0.87
CA MET A 1 4.92 32.45 0.70
C MET A 1 4.32 31.07 0.91
N ARG A 2 4.68 30.10 0.10
CA ARG A 2 4.12 28.73 0.19
C ARG A 2 5.15 27.83 0.89
N THR A 3 4.81 27.32 2.06
CA THR A 3 5.64 26.34 2.79
C THR A 3 5.41 24.95 2.20
N VAL A 4 6.47 24.22 1.96
CA VAL A 4 6.47 22.80 1.62
C VAL A 4 6.59 22.02 2.92
N ALA A 5 5.53 21.29 3.29
CA ALA A 5 5.55 20.40 4.45
C ALA A 5 6.18 19.06 4.07
N VAL A 6 7.02 18.53 4.95
CA VAL A 6 7.66 17.21 4.79
C VAL A 6 7.50 16.45 6.10
N TYR A 7 6.81 15.32 6.04
CA TYR A 7 6.67 14.43 7.19
C TYR A 7 7.80 13.40 7.19
N ALA A 8 8.46 13.27 8.33
CA ALA A 8 9.61 12.39 8.47
C ALA A 8 9.46 11.42 9.65
N THR A 9 9.65 10.14 9.41
CA THR A 9 9.81 9.12 10.44
C THR A 9 11.29 8.92 10.70
N VAL A 10 11.73 8.99 11.95
CA VAL A 10 13.10 8.69 12.34
C VAL A 10 13.13 7.42 13.19
N MET A 11 13.99 6.50 12.81
CA MET A 11 14.18 5.22 13.50
C MET A 11 15.63 5.06 13.93
N GLY A 12 15.82 4.52 15.13
CA GLY A 12 17.12 4.08 15.63
C GLY A 12 17.59 2.76 14.98
N ALA A 13 18.81 2.36 15.27
CA ALA A 13 19.38 1.10 14.80
C ALA A 13 18.61 -0.13 15.30
N ASP A 14 17.85 -0.01 16.38
CA ASP A 14 16.95 -1.03 16.94
C ASP A 14 15.57 -1.08 16.27
N GLY A 15 15.32 -0.24 15.26
CA GLY A 15 14.05 -0.14 14.54
C GLY A 15 12.93 0.54 15.34
N ARG A 16 13.24 1.20 16.46
CA ARG A 16 12.28 1.98 17.25
C ARG A 16 12.22 3.42 16.77
N PHE A 17 11.07 4.05 16.95
CA PHE A 17 10.92 5.47 16.69
C PHE A 17 11.76 6.30 17.65
N VAL A 18 12.36 7.36 17.13
CA VAL A 18 13.09 8.37 17.89
C VAL A 18 12.29 9.66 17.87
N PRO A 19 11.42 9.92 18.88
CA PRO A 19 10.46 11.02 18.83
C PRO A 19 10.99 12.35 19.36
N ASP A 20 12.17 12.40 20.01
CA ASP A 20 12.59 13.53 20.82
C ASP A 20 13.72 14.36 20.18
N LEU A 21 13.97 14.22 18.87
CA LEU A 21 14.95 15.03 18.18
C LEU A 21 14.50 16.48 18.09
N GLN A 22 15.46 17.39 18.24
CA GLN A 22 15.22 18.82 18.12
C GLN A 22 15.41 19.28 16.66
N ARG A 23 14.94 20.48 16.36
CA ARG A 23 14.97 21.08 15.02
C ARG A 23 16.37 21.09 14.38
N ASP A 24 17.41 21.36 15.15
CA ASP A 24 18.80 21.44 14.72
C ASP A 24 19.40 20.09 14.31
N ALA A 25 18.78 18.99 14.76
CA ALA A 25 19.15 17.65 14.31
C ALA A 25 18.78 17.40 12.83
N PHE A 26 17.89 18.20 12.24
CA PHE A 26 17.38 17.95 10.89
C PHE A 26 18.07 18.80 9.83
N MET A 27 18.33 18.19 8.69
CA MET A 27 18.76 18.84 7.46
C MET A 27 17.82 18.43 6.32
N VAL A 28 17.23 19.42 5.66
CA VAL A 28 16.43 19.23 4.45
C VAL A 28 17.19 19.80 3.26
N LEU A 29 17.29 19.01 2.19
CA LEU A 29 17.94 19.41 0.95
C LEU A 29 16.89 19.41 -0.17
N ASP A 30 16.78 20.52 -0.89
CA ASP A 30 15.97 20.68 -2.10
C ASP A 30 16.90 20.72 -3.32
N ASN A 31 16.81 19.74 -4.20
CA ASN A 31 17.73 19.56 -5.32
C ASN A 31 19.22 19.64 -4.90
N GLY A 32 19.53 19.06 -3.73
CA GLY A 32 20.87 19.05 -3.15
C GLY A 32 21.29 20.33 -2.41
N ARG A 33 20.44 21.37 -2.36
CA ARG A 33 20.70 22.60 -1.63
C ARG A 33 20.02 22.58 -0.27
N ARG A 34 20.79 22.88 0.79
CA ARG A 34 20.26 22.96 2.15
C ARG A 34 19.23 24.08 2.24
N GLN A 35 18.09 23.74 2.86
CA GLN A 35 16.98 24.65 3.11
C GLN A 35 16.92 25.00 4.61
N GLU A 36 16.54 26.23 4.91
CA GLU A 36 16.22 26.63 6.26
C GLU A 36 14.81 26.12 6.61
N LEU A 37 14.67 25.44 7.75
CA LEU A 37 13.38 25.01 8.24
C LEU A 37 12.59 26.22 8.73
N THR A 38 11.43 26.47 8.14
CA THR A 38 10.47 27.51 8.58
C THR A 38 9.40 26.93 9.51
N LEU A 39 9.20 25.62 9.46
CA LEU A 39 8.31 24.86 10.34
C LEU A 39 9.05 23.67 10.93
N PHE A 40 8.85 23.44 12.21
CA PHE A 40 9.24 22.21 12.91
C PHE A 40 8.19 21.90 13.97
N ALA A 41 7.65 20.69 13.94
CA ALA A 41 6.81 20.16 14.99
C ALA A 41 7.09 18.66 15.18
N ASN A 42 7.16 18.24 16.42
CA ASN A 42 7.24 16.84 16.85
C ASN A 42 6.04 16.43 17.72
N ASP A 43 5.06 17.31 17.81
CA ASP A 43 3.79 17.00 18.47
C ASP A 43 2.97 16.02 17.67
N ILE A 44 2.11 15.29 18.36
CA ILE A 44 1.12 14.42 17.74
C ILE A 44 0.23 15.23 16.80
N GLN A 45 0.24 14.88 15.53
CA GLN A 45 -0.52 15.56 14.49
C GLN A 45 -1.65 14.66 13.96
N PRO A 46 -2.85 15.19 13.76
CA PRO A 46 -3.94 14.43 13.19
C PRO A 46 -3.67 14.05 11.73
N ILE A 47 -4.29 12.95 11.30
CA ILE A 47 -4.22 12.44 9.93
C ILE A 47 -5.59 12.46 9.26
N THR A 48 -5.57 12.54 7.93
CA THR A 48 -6.73 12.20 7.10
C THR A 48 -6.37 10.98 6.26
N VAL A 49 -7.04 9.86 6.51
CA VAL A 49 -6.67 8.56 5.95
C VAL A 49 -7.78 7.95 5.11
N VAL A 50 -7.41 7.42 3.94
CA VAL A 50 -8.23 6.46 3.20
C VAL A 50 -7.62 5.08 3.42
N MET A 51 -8.35 4.20 4.11
CA MET A 51 -7.96 2.81 4.30
C MET A 51 -8.52 1.98 3.14
N LEU A 52 -7.68 1.35 2.35
CA LEU A 52 -8.05 0.52 1.20
C LEU A 52 -7.83 -0.96 1.52
N LEU A 53 -8.91 -1.72 1.56
CA LEU A 53 -8.91 -3.14 1.91
C LEU A 53 -9.14 -3.99 0.66
N ASP A 54 -8.20 -4.84 0.36
CA ASP A 54 -8.30 -5.82 -0.73
C ASP A 54 -9.33 -6.89 -0.41
N ARG A 55 -10.32 -7.02 -1.31
CA ARG A 55 -11.38 -8.01 -1.23
C ARG A 55 -11.33 -8.98 -2.42
N SER A 56 -10.14 -9.14 -3.01
CA SER A 56 -9.90 -10.10 -4.09
C SER A 56 -10.07 -11.54 -3.64
N GLY A 57 -10.21 -12.43 -4.62
CA GLY A 57 -10.42 -13.85 -4.34
C GLY A 57 -9.28 -14.51 -3.58
N SER A 58 -8.03 -14.10 -3.76
CA SER A 58 -6.86 -14.57 -3.01
C SER A 58 -6.94 -14.20 -1.52
N MET A 59 -7.53 -13.06 -1.20
CA MET A 59 -7.68 -12.56 0.17
C MET A 59 -8.83 -13.20 0.96
N LYS A 60 -9.71 -14.00 0.32
CA LYS A 60 -10.95 -14.53 0.92
C LYS A 60 -10.76 -15.21 2.26
N ALA A 61 -9.72 -16.04 2.40
CA ALA A 61 -9.45 -16.76 3.65
C ALA A 61 -9.07 -15.80 4.81
N ASN A 62 -8.64 -14.59 4.50
CA ASN A 62 -8.12 -13.60 5.44
C ASN A 62 -9.07 -12.43 5.70
N PHE A 63 -10.25 -12.37 5.04
CA PHE A 63 -11.17 -11.23 5.14
C PHE A 63 -11.53 -10.84 6.57
N SER A 64 -11.84 -11.81 7.42
CA SER A 64 -12.18 -11.55 8.82
C SER A 64 -11.00 -10.97 9.62
N LEU A 65 -9.79 -11.44 9.36
CA LEU A 65 -8.58 -10.94 10.04
C LEU A 65 -8.23 -9.52 9.60
N VAL A 66 -8.38 -9.24 8.30
CA VAL A 66 -8.19 -7.89 7.74
C VAL A 66 -9.19 -6.91 8.33
N GLN A 67 -10.46 -7.31 8.40
CA GLN A 67 -11.52 -6.51 9.02
C GLN A 67 -11.18 -6.17 10.47
N GLN A 68 -10.85 -7.20 11.29
CA GLN A 68 -10.48 -7.01 12.70
C GLN A 68 -9.24 -6.10 12.86
N ALA A 69 -8.25 -6.22 11.97
CA ALA A 69 -7.09 -5.37 12.00
C ALA A 69 -7.42 -3.91 11.63
N ALA A 70 -8.31 -3.71 10.66
CA ALA A 70 -8.81 -2.40 10.29
C ALA A 70 -9.66 -1.77 11.42
N GLU A 71 -10.51 -2.56 12.08
CA GLU A 71 -11.23 -2.14 13.29
C GLU A 71 -10.25 -1.70 14.39
N ARG A 72 -9.15 -2.46 14.57
CA ARG A 72 -8.11 -2.08 15.54
C ARG A 72 -7.41 -0.78 15.20
N PHE A 73 -7.20 -0.48 13.90
CA PHE A 73 -6.69 0.83 13.48
C PHE A 73 -7.67 1.94 13.85
N VAL A 74 -8.97 1.76 13.59
CA VAL A 74 -10.02 2.72 13.96
C VAL A 74 -10.03 2.97 15.46
N ASP A 75 -9.92 1.92 16.30
CA ASP A 75 -9.89 2.05 17.76
C ASP A 75 -8.78 2.96 18.29
N VAL A 76 -7.64 3.01 17.60
CA VAL A 76 -6.46 3.79 18.02
C VAL A 76 -6.34 5.13 17.31
N MET A 77 -7.29 5.49 16.45
CA MET A 77 -7.36 6.83 15.86
C MET A 77 -7.58 7.89 16.94
N LEU A 78 -6.98 9.05 16.72
CA LEU A 78 -7.18 10.21 17.58
C LEU A 78 -8.54 10.87 17.29
N PRO A 79 -9.12 11.60 18.26
CA PRO A 79 -10.39 12.30 18.04
C PRO A 79 -10.38 13.32 16.89
N ALA A 80 -9.19 13.83 16.53
CA ALA A 80 -9.01 14.77 15.42
C ALA A 80 -8.68 14.10 14.09
N ASP A 81 -8.44 12.78 14.08
CA ASP A 81 -8.23 12.03 12.86
C ASP A 81 -9.53 11.91 12.09
N ARG A 82 -9.40 11.80 10.77
CA ARG A 82 -10.55 11.61 9.89
C ARG A 82 -10.25 10.47 8.92
N ALA A 83 -11.21 9.58 8.74
CA ALA A 83 -11.03 8.42 7.89
C ALA A 83 -12.18 8.21 6.91
N ARG A 84 -11.87 7.47 5.85
CA ARG A 84 -12.80 6.77 4.97
C ARG A 84 -12.31 5.34 4.78
N ILE A 85 -13.23 4.40 4.70
CA ILE A 85 -12.93 2.99 4.45
C ILE A 85 -13.20 2.70 2.98
N GLY A 86 -12.19 2.20 2.29
CA GLY A 86 -12.31 1.73 0.92
C GLY A 86 -12.19 0.22 0.85
N SER A 87 -12.90 -0.38 -0.08
CA SER A 87 -12.72 -1.76 -0.49
C SER A 87 -12.62 -1.86 -1.99
N PHE A 88 -11.79 -2.78 -2.47
CA PHE A 88 -11.62 -2.96 -3.91
C PHE A 88 -11.60 -4.43 -4.31
N SER A 89 -12.38 -4.71 -5.34
CA SER A 89 -12.49 -5.99 -6.02
C SER A 89 -13.16 -5.77 -7.40
N ASN A 90 -14.40 -6.20 -7.61
CA ASN A 90 -15.17 -5.94 -8.83
C ASN A 90 -15.41 -4.44 -9.09
N ARG A 91 -15.43 -3.65 -8.06
CA ARG A 91 -15.49 -2.19 -8.08
C ARG A 91 -14.63 -1.63 -6.95
N ILE A 92 -14.34 -0.35 -7.03
CA ILE A 92 -13.65 0.37 -5.97
C ILE A 92 -14.68 1.26 -5.29
N GLN A 93 -14.84 1.07 -4.00
CA GLN A 93 -15.80 1.80 -3.17
C GLN A 93 -15.04 2.48 -2.03
N VAL A 94 -15.43 3.69 -1.63
CA VAL A 94 -14.83 4.44 -0.53
C VAL A 94 -15.93 5.13 0.25
N ASP A 95 -16.15 4.71 1.50
CA ASP A 95 -17.23 5.15 2.37
C ASP A 95 -16.68 5.69 3.71
N PRO A 96 -17.43 6.54 4.40
CA PRO A 96 -18.62 7.24 3.91
C PRO A 96 -18.26 8.27 2.83
N ARG A 97 -19.25 8.99 2.28
CA ARG A 97 -19.00 10.02 1.26
C ARG A 97 -18.03 11.10 1.72
N ASP A 98 -18.15 11.53 2.97
CA ASP A 98 -17.30 12.54 3.58
C ASP A 98 -16.39 11.89 4.63
N PHE A 99 -15.21 12.48 4.86
CA PHE A 99 -14.32 12.01 5.92
C PHE A 99 -14.94 12.21 7.31
N THR A 100 -14.93 11.16 8.10
CA THR A 100 -15.52 11.15 9.46
C THR A 100 -14.49 10.82 10.54
N SER A 101 -14.70 11.32 11.74
CA SER A 101 -14.01 10.90 12.97
C SER A 101 -14.91 10.02 13.86
N ASP A 102 -16.07 9.65 13.37
CA ASP A 102 -17.01 8.79 14.09
C ASP A 102 -16.57 7.32 13.96
N HIS A 103 -16.00 6.78 15.03
CA HIS A 103 -15.53 5.40 15.08
C HIS A 103 -16.67 4.39 14.91
N GLU A 104 -17.87 4.67 15.41
CA GLU A 104 -19.02 3.77 15.28
C GLU A 104 -19.46 3.66 13.82
N GLU A 105 -19.47 4.79 13.10
CA GLU A 105 -19.73 4.80 11.67
C GLU A 105 -18.69 3.99 10.89
N LEU A 106 -17.38 4.18 11.18
CA LEU A 106 -16.30 3.44 10.54
C LEU A 106 -16.38 1.94 10.83
N HIS A 107 -16.66 1.54 12.07
CA HIS A 107 -16.89 0.13 12.45
C HIS A 107 -18.08 -0.47 11.70
N ARG A 108 -19.19 0.25 11.61
CA ARG A 108 -20.37 -0.20 10.86
C ARG A 108 -20.02 -0.46 9.38
N ILE A 109 -19.25 0.45 8.75
CA ILE A 109 -18.84 0.28 7.36
C ILE A 109 -17.95 -0.96 7.20
N LEU A 110 -16.98 -1.16 8.10
CA LEU A 110 -16.10 -2.35 8.09
C LEU A 110 -16.89 -3.65 8.22
N GLN A 111 -17.99 -3.66 8.99
CA GLN A 111 -18.80 -4.85 9.26
C GLN A 111 -19.84 -5.13 8.18
N THR A 112 -20.35 -4.12 7.49
CA THR A 112 -21.55 -4.28 6.66
C THR A 112 -21.39 -3.87 5.19
N GLU A 113 -20.39 -3.04 4.84
CA GLU A 113 -20.35 -2.41 3.51
C GLU A 113 -19.17 -2.86 2.64
N LEU A 114 -18.28 -3.74 3.14
CA LEU A 114 -17.17 -4.25 2.35
C LEU A 114 -17.69 -5.18 1.24
N GLN A 115 -17.06 -5.06 0.07
CA GLN A 115 -17.46 -5.77 -1.14
C GLN A 115 -17.20 -7.28 -1.05
N GLU A 116 -17.85 -8.00 -1.97
CA GLU A 116 -17.58 -9.41 -2.21
C GLU A 116 -16.31 -9.62 -3.04
N GLU A 117 -15.82 -10.85 -3.10
CA GLU A 117 -14.61 -11.25 -3.81
C GLU A 117 -14.62 -10.93 -5.31
N GLY A 118 -13.47 -10.63 -5.88
CA GLY A 118 -13.30 -10.31 -7.30
C GLY A 118 -11.82 -10.17 -7.70
N PRO A 119 -11.53 -9.42 -8.76
CA PRO A 119 -10.17 -9.11 -9.19
C PRO A 119 -9.48 -8.12 -8.24
N THR A 120 -8.21 -7.83 -8.51
CA THR A 120 -7.37 -6.94 -7.69
C THR A 120 -6.94 -5.71 -8.49
N PRO A 121 -7.79 -4.70 -8.70
CA PRO A 121 -7.39 -3.46 -9.40
C PRO A 121 -6.60 -2.52 -8.48
N LEU A 122 -5.42 -2.96 -8.05
CA LEU A 122 -4.60 -2.35 -7.01
C LEU A 122 -4.26 -0.88 -7.31
N TRP A 123 -3.68 -0.63 -8.48
CA TRP A 123 -3.26 0.73 -8.83
C TRP A 123 -4.45 1.66 -9.07
N ASN A 124 -5.54 1.14 -9.58
CA ASN A 124 -6.79 1.88 -9.69
C ASN A 124 -7.35 2.25 -8.31
N ALA A 125 -7.29 1.34 -7.34
CA ALA A 125 -7.75 1.60 -5.97
C ALA A 125 -6.95 2.73 -5.32
N ILE A 126 -5.61 2.69 -5.41
CA ILE A 126 -4.75 3.77 -4.89
C ILE A 126 -5.08 5.10 -5.60
N ASN A 127 -5.29 5.08 -6.93
CA ASN A 127 -5.66 6.28 -7.68
C ASN A 127 -7.00 6.89 -7.22
N VAL A 128 -7.99 6.05 -6.88
CA VAL A 128 -9.27 6.51 -6.28
C VAL A 128 -9.03 7.09 -4.88
N GLY A 129 -8.19 6.44 -4.06
CA GLY A 129 -7.80 6.94 -2.75
C GLY A 129 -7.14 8.33 -2.82
N ILE A 130 -6.23 8.55 -3.78
CA ILE A 130 -5.64 9.87 -4.03
C ILE A 130 -6.73 10.88 -4.36
N THR A 131 -7.67 10.52 -5.25
CA THR A 131 -8.78 11.41 -5.64
C THR A 131 -9.62 11.81 -4.43
N ALA A 132 -9.93 10.87 -3.54
CA ALA A 132 -10.71 11.15 -2.32
C ALA A 132 -10.01 12.16 -1.39
N LEU A 133 -8.68 12.21 -1.40
CA LEU A 133 -7.86 13.06 -0.53
C LEU A 133 -7.55 14.45 -1.10
N LEU A 134 -7.84 14.74 -2.38
CA LEU A 134 -7.39 15.99 -3.06
C LEU A 134 -7.79 17.27 -2.33
N HIS A 135 -8.97 17.32 -1.72
CA HIS A 135 -9.48 18.52 -1.05
C HIS A 135 -9.26 18.53 0.46
N GLN A 136 -8.55 17.53 0.97
CA GLN A 136 -8.24 17.49 2.40
C GLN A 136 -6.98 18.29 2.72
N GLN A 137 -6.97 18.89 3.90
CA GLN A 137 -5.82 19.64 4.42
C GLN A 137 -5.00 18.76 5.38
N GLY A 138 -3.75 19.16 5.62
CA GLY A 138 -2.85 18.47 6.54
C GLY A 138 -2.27 17.18 5.97
N ARG A 139 -2.03 16.21 6.83
CA ARG A 139 -1.39 14.95 6.48
C ARG A 139 -2.38 14.00 5.82
N ARG A 140 -2.20 13.76 4.53
CA ARG A 140 -3.06 12.91 3.69
C ARG A 140 -2.41 11.54 3.48
N VAL A 141 -3.11 10.49 3.87
CA VAL A 141 -2.56 9.14 3.93
C VAL A 141 -3.47 8.16 3.21
N ILE A 142 -2.88 7.28 2.41
CA ILE A 142 -3.51 6.03 2.00
C ILE A 142 -2.85 4.91 2.80
N LEU A 143 -3.66 4.11 3.49
CA LEU A 143 -3.24 2.86 4.10
C LEU A 143 -3.86 1.71 3.30
N ILE A 144 -3.04 0.98 2.56
CA ILE A 144 -3.51 -0.14 1.74
C ILE A 144 -3.10 -1.47 2.35
N PHE A 145 -4.04 -2.41 2.38
CA PHE A 145 -3.81 -3.80 2.74
C PHE A 145 -4.18 -4.72 1.58
N THR A 146 -3.23 -5.57 1.15
CA THR A 146 -3.38 -6.44 -0.03
C THR A 146 -2.37 -7.58 0.01
N ASP A 147 -2.61 -8.66 -0.74
CA ASP A 147 -1.59 -9.65 -1.09
C ASP A 147 -0.67 -9.18 -2.25
N GLY A 148 -0.92 -8.00 -2.78
CA GLY A 148 -0.01 -7.24 -3.61
C GLY A 148 -0.04 -7.51 -5.11
N MET A 149 -0.88 -8.39 -5.58
CA MET A 149 -0.97 -8.72 -7.00
C MET A 149 -1.95 -7.79 -7.72
N ASP A 150 -1.42 -6.87 -8.57
CA ASP A 150 -2.29 -6.09 -9.46
C ASP A 150 -2.84 -6.97 -10.58
N ALA A 151 -4.12 -7.27 -10.51
CA ALA A 151 -4.82 -8.12 -11.48
C ALA A 151 -6.22 -7.56 -11.78
N PRO A 152 -6.31 -6.44 -12.52
CA PRO A 152 -7.59 -5.84 -12.89
C PRO A 152 -8.35 -6.69 -13.91
N PHE A 153 -9.62 -6.39 -14.14
CA PHE A 153 -10.41 -7.04 -15.19
C PHE A 153 -9.79 -6.85 -16.57
N PRO A 154 -9.72 -7.91 -17.40
CA PRO A 154 -9.33 -7.76 -18.79
C PRO A 154 -10.20 -6.73 -19.53
N GLY A 155 -9.57 -5.82 -20.25
CA GLY A 155 -10.26 -4.78 -21.02
C GLY A 155 -10.68 -3.53 -20.25
N GLN A 156 -10.48 -3.48 -18.94
CA GLN A 156 -10.61 -2.24 -18.19
C GLN A 156 -9.34 -1.38 -18.30
N SER A 157 -9.54 -0.07 -18.32
CA SER A 157 -8.41 0.87 -18.20
C SER A 157 -7.77 0.68 -16.83
N ASN A 158 -6.46 0.41 -16.84
CA ASN A 158 -5.68 0.26 -15.62
C ASN A 158 -4.63 1.37 -15.52
N ASN A 159 -4.51 1.96 -14.32
CA ASN A 159 -3.41 2.87 -14.04
C ASN A 159 -2.13 2.06 -13.86
N SER A 160 -1.01 2.57 -14.35
CA SER A 160 0.27 1.96 -14.05
C SER A 160 0.80 2.41 -12.68
N LEU A 161 1.65 1.57 -12.05
CA LEU A 161 2.39 1.97 -10.84
C LEU A 161 3.08 3.33 -11.04
N LYS A 162 3.70 3.55 -12.21
CA LYS A 162 4.43 4.79 -12.51
C LYS A 162 3.51 6.02 -12.46
N ASP A 163 2.32 5.93 -13.04
CA ASP A 163 1.37 7.04 -13.09
C ASP A 163 0.80 7.35 -11.71
N VAL A 164 0.46 6.30 -10.95
CA VAL A 164 -0.07 6.43 -9.59
C VAL A 164 0.98 6.98 -8.63
N MET A 165 2.22 6.50 -8.72
CA MET A 165 3.33 6.99 -7.90
C MET A 165 3.61 8.46 -8.18
N LYS A 166 3.70 8.85 -9.46
CA LYS A 166 3.86 10.26 -9.86
C LYS A 166 2.74 11.12 -9.31
N ARG A 167 1.49 10.67 -9.44
CA ARG A 167 0.33 11.41 -8.93
C ARG A 167 0.36 11.55 -7.41
N ALA A 168 0.73 10.51 -6.67
CA ALA A 168 0.84 10.55 -5.21
C ALA A 168 1.90 11.59 -4.76
N GLU A 169 3.04 11.64 -5.46
CA GLU A 169 4.10 12.63 -5.20
C GLU A 169 3.64 14.07 -5.54
N GLU A 170 2.99 14.27 -6.69
CA GLU A 170 2.47 15.59 -7.13
C GLU A 170 1.37 16.12 -6.21
N GLU A 171 0.50 15.23 -5.71
CA GLU A 171 -0.61 15.60 -4.83
C GLU A 171 -0.28 15.51 -3.35
N ASP A 172 0.96 15.21 -2.98
CA ASP A 172 1.41 15.12 -1.58
C ASP A 172 0.56 14.15 -0.75
N VAL A 173 0.36 12.96 -1.28
CA VAL A 173 -0.35 11.87 -0.61
C VAL A 173 0.64 10.78 -0.23
N MET A 174 0.73 10.49 1.05
CA MET A 174 1.59 9.45 1.60
C MET A 174 0.92 8.08 1.47
N VAL A 175 1.65 7.06 1.02
CA VAL A 175 1.13 5.71 0.87
C VAL A 175 1.83 4.77 1.84
N TYR A 176 1.07 4.20 2.76
CA TYR A 176 1.45 3.07 3.60
C TYR A 176 0.90 1.80 3.01
N ALA A 177 1.70 0.76 2.93
CA ALA A 177 1.26 -0.52 2.42
C ALA A 177 1.59 -1.67 3.38
N ILE A 178 0.61 -2.52 3.62
CA ILE A 178 0.76 -3.77 4.35
C ILE A 178 0.52 -4.90 3.34
N GLY A 179 1.58 -5.62 3.01
CA GLY A 179 1.55 -6.76 2.10
C GLY A 179 1.42 -8.07 2.86
N LEU A 180 0.48 -8.92 2.47
CA LEU A 180 0.38 -10.29 2.98
C LEU A 180 1.08 -11.23 2.02
N ASN A 181 2.07 -11.98 2.51
CA ASN A 181 2.77 -12.98 1.71
C ASN A 181 1.87 -14.22 1.52
N PRO A 182 1.43 -14.54 0.29
CA PRO A 182 0.55 -15.69 0.05
C PRO A 182 1.19 -17.05 0.32
N SER A 183 2.49 -17.13 0.55
CA SER A 183 3.21 -18.36 0.95
C SER A 183 3.03 -18.73 2.42
N ASP A 184 2.30 -17.94 3.23
CA ASP A 184 1.93 -18.35 4.58
C ASP A 184 1.02 -19.59 4.51
N PRO A 185 1.43 -20.74 5.11
CA PRO A 185 0.62 -21.95 5.12
C PRO A 185 -0.76 -21.77 5.81
N TYR A 186 -0.98 -20.67 6.53
CA TYR A 186 -2.27 -20.27 7.11
C TYR A 186 -3.08 -19.33 6.21
N ALA A 187 -2.50 -18.71 5.18
CA ALA A 187 -3.20 -17.87 4.20
C ALA A 187 -4.01 -18.68 3.17
N GLY A 188 -3.75 -20.00 3.06
CA GLY A 188 -4.34 -20.90 2.07
C GLY A 188 -5.03 -22.12 2.65
N GLY A 189 -6.02 -21.94 3.52
CA GLY A 189 -6.88 -23.05 3.99
C GLY A 189 -7.88 -23.53 2.92
N GLY A 190 -7.44 -24.02 1.75
CA GLY A 190 -8.37 -24.48 0.71
C GLY A 190 -7.72 -25.25 -0.46
N GLY A 191 -6.56 -25.86 -0.23
CA GLY A 191 -5.97 -26.75 -1.23
C GLY A 191 -6.84 -27.98 -1.44
N TYR A 192 -7.60 -28.02 -2.52
CA TYR A 192 -8.18 -29.26 -3.02
C TYR A 192 -7.04 -30.24 -3.30
N ARG A 193 -6.75 -31.13 -2.35
CA ARG A 193 -6.03 -32.37 -2.59
C ARG A 193 -6.88 -33.19 -3.55
N ARG A 194 -6.57 -33.10 -4.82
CA ARG A 194 -7.08 -34.05 -5.82
C ARG A 194 -6.50 -35.43 -5.49
N GLY A 195 -7.28 -36.23 -4.78
CA GLY A 195 -6.96 -37.60 -4.45
C GLY A 195 -6.71 -38.40 -5.73
N GLY A 196 -5.45 -38.79 -5.95
CA GLY A 196 -5.08 -39.80 -6.92
C GLY A 196 -5.49 -41.17 -6.39
N GLY A 197 -6.67 -41.62 -6.78
CA GLY A 197 -7.11 -43.00 -6.57
C GLY A 197 -6.25 -43.92 -7.42
N GLY A 198 -5.43 -44.72 -6.77
CA GLY A 198 -4.78 -45.89 -7.39
C GLY A 198 -5.80 -46.96 -7.70
N GLY A 199 -5.83 -47.48 -8.91
CA GLY A 199 -6.54 -48.67 -9.33
C GLY A 199 -5.64 -49.46 -10.26
N GLY A 200 -5.11 -50.57 -9.76
CA GLY A 200 -4.31 -51.52 -10.53
C GLY A 200 -5.17 -52.36 -11.45
N GLY A 201 -4.60 -52.92 -12.48
CA GLY A 201 -5.22 -53.93 -13.34
C GLY A 201 -4.35 -54.19 -14.56
N GLY A 202 -3.73 -55.34 -14.56
CA GLY A 202 -2.84 -55.84 -15.62
C GLY A 202 -3.58 -56.26 -16.88
N GLY A 203 -2.86 -56.42 -17.98
CA GLY A 203 -3.35 -57.00 -19.19
C GLY A 203 -2.30 -57.00 -20.30
N PHE A 204 -1.76 -58.13 -20.56
CA PHE A 204 -0.88 -58.45 -21.67
C PHE A 204 -1.58 -58.28 -23.03
N GLY A 205 -0.88 -57.79 -24.03
CA GLY A 205 -1.38 -57.77 -25.40
C GLY A 205 -0.30 -57.36 -26.41
N ARG A 206 0.20 -58.37 -27.10
CA ARG A 206 1.23 -58.38 -28.16
C ARG A 206 0.65 -57.94 -29.49
N GLY A 207 1.41 -57.25 -30.33
CA GLY A 207 1.30 -57.39 -31.77
C GLY A 207 1.07 -56.13 -32.58
N GLY A 208 2.02 -55.78 -33.45
CA GLY A 208 1.72 -55.67 -34.87
C GLY A 208 1.93 -54.30 -35.54
N PHE A 209 3.03 -54.19 -36.25
CA PHE A 209 3.24 -53.59 -37.59
C PHE A 209 2.48 -52.32 -38.06
N GLY A 210 3.26 -51.30 -38.42
CA GLY A 210 3.22 -50.76 -39.77
C GLY A 210 2.30 -49.56 -40.03
N GLY A 211 2.85 -48.46 -40.46
CA GLY A 211 2.09 -47.39 -41.10
C GLY A 211 2.76 -46.02 -41.15
N ARG A 212 3.34 -45.76 -42.30
CA ARG A 212 3.91 -44.46 -42.71
C ARG A 212 2.85 -43.35 -42.80
N GLY A 213 3.25 -42.12 -42.45
CA GLY A 213 2.82 -40.91 -43.15
C GLY A 213 1.71 -40.12 -42.46
N GLY A 214 2.03 -38.90 -42.14
CA GLY A 214 1.05 -37.89 -41.77
C GLY A 214 1.65 -36.66 -41.15
N PHE A 215 2.02 -35.67 -41.96
CA PHE A 215 2.32 -34.30 -41.50
C PHE A 215 1.07 -33.71 -40.90
N GLY A 216 1.05 -33.59 -39.60
CA GLY A 216 0.02 -32.87 -38.87
C GLY A 216 0.70 -31.77 -38.04
N ARG A 217 0.70 -30.54 -38.54
CA ARG A 217 1.00 -29.35 -37.76
C ARG A 217 -0.09 -29.16 -36.70
N GLY A 218 0.15 -29.65 -35.50
CA GLY A 218 -0.63 -29.34 -34.33
C GLY A 218 -0.09 -28.08 -33.66
N PHE A 219 -0.68 -26.93 -33.92
CA PHE A 219 -0.55 -25.74 -33.09
C PHE A 219 -1.25 -26.03 -31.76
N GLY A 220 -0.53 -26.62 -30.83
CA GLY A 220 -0.91 -26.73 -29.44
C GLY A 220 -0.40 -25.49 -28.71
N GLY A 221 -1.11 -24.38 -28.81
CA GLY A 221 -0.90 -23.21 -27.97
C GLY A 221 -1.31 -23.53 -26.54
N GLY A 222 -0.42 -24.15 -25.78
CA GLY A 222 -0.51 -24.19 -24.33
C GLY A 222 -0.24 -22.79 -23.81
N GLY A 223 -1.29 -21.99 -23.64
CA GLY A 223 -1.24 -20.75 -22.86
C GLY A 223 -0.98 -21.11 -21.40
N GLY A 224 0.30 -21.33 -21.07
CA GLY A 224 0.71 -21.40 -19.66
C GLY A 224 0.35 -20.06 -19.03
N ARG A 225 -0.55 -20.08 -18.04
CA ARG A 225 -0.69 -18.95 -17.14
C ARG A 225 0.72 -18.61 -16.63
N PRO A 226 1.13 -17.33 -16.66
CA PRO A 226 2.38 -16.96 -16.02
C PRO A 226 2.36 -17.48 -14.58
N PRO A 227 3.50 -17.92 -14.05
CA PRO A 227 3.58 -18.36 -12.66
C PRO A 227 3.05 -17.22 -11.79
N VAL A 228 2.05 -17.54 -10.97
CA VAL A 228 1.56 -16.62 -9.94
C VAL A 228 2.76 -16.34 -9.03
N SER A 229 3.18 -15.10 -8.96
CA SER A 229 4.24 -14.69 -8.07
C SER A 229 3.74 -14.87 -6.63
N ASP A 230 4.46 -15.65 -5.83
CA ASP A 230 4.10 -15.94 -4.44
C ASP A 230 4.47 -14.77 -3.48
N HIS A 231 4.76 -13.58 -4.02
CA HIS A 231 5.16 -12.41 -3.25
C HIS A 231 4.30 -11.20 -3.59
N PRO A 232 4.07 -10.29 -2.62
CA PRO A 232 3.43 -9.00 -2.86
C PRO A 232 4.11 -8.23 -3.98
N ASP A 233 3.33 -7.42 -4.71
CA ASP A 233 3.85 -6.64 -5.83
C ASP A 233 5.01 -5.73 -5.38
N GLU A 234 6.15 -5.83 -6.07
CA GLU A 234 7.33 -5.00 -5.82
C GLU A 234 7.06 -3.49 -5.96
N GLY A 235 5.94 -3.10 -6.52
CA GLY A 235 5.50 -1.72 -6.60
C GLY A 235 5.11 -1.13 -5.25
N LEU A 236 4.59 -1.95 -4.32
CA LEU A 236 4.17 -1.48 -3.00
C LEU A 236 5.31 -0.84 -2.20
N PRO A 237 6.48 -1.49 -2.01
CA PRO A 237 7.61 -0.83 -1.36
C PRO A 237 8.13 0.38 -2.13
N LYS A 238 8.02 0.40 -3.46
CA LYS A 238 8.47 1.54 -4.30
C LYS A 238 7.61 2.78 -4.07
N ILE A 239 6.28 2.64 -4.12
CA ILE A 239 5.37 3.78 -3.91
C ILE A 239 5.42 4.28 -2.45
N ALA A 240 5.51 3.36 -1.47
CA ALA A 240 5.68 3.74 -0.06
C ALA A 240 6.96 4.56 0.13
N ALA A 241 8.10 4.08 -0.39
CA ALA A 241 9.37 4.78 -0.29
C ALA A 241 9.39 6.14 -1.01
N ALA A 242 8.74 6.26 -2.17
CA ALA A 242 8.67 7.52 -2.93
C ALA A 242 7.87 8.59 -2.16
N THR A 243 6.77 8.19 -1.53
CA THR A 243 5.84 9.08 -0.83
C THR A 243 6.16 9.30 0.65
N GLY A 244 7.20 8.64 1.18
CA GLY A 244 7.62 8.74 2.58
C GLY A 244 6.81 7.87 3.55
N GLY A 245 5.94 7.02 3.05
CA GLY A 245 5.21 6.03 3.83
C GLY A 245 6.02 4.78 4.15
N GLY A 246 5.41 3.84 4.86
CA GLY A 246 6.00 2.55 5.24
C GLY A 246 5.46 1.38 4.41
N TYR A 247 6.32 0.40 4.18
CA TYR A 247 5.93 -0.91 3.69
C TYR A 247 6.18 -1.96 4.75
N PHE A 248 5.17 -2.77 5.04
CA PHE A 248 5.23 -3.86 6.01
C PHE A 248 4.80 -5.15 5.32
N GLU A 249 5.74 -6.07 5.20
CA GLU A 249 5.44 -7.41 4.69
C GLU A 249 5.15 -8.34 5.87
N LEU A 250 3.99 -8.98 5.83
CA LEU A 250 3.57 -9.93 6.84
C LEU A 250 3.73 -11.35 6.30
N THR A 251 4.49 -12.15 7.01
CA THR A 251 4.63 -13.60 6.76
C THR A 251 3.61 -14.42 7.55
N THR A 252 2.90 -13.78 8.48
CA THR A 252 1.86 -14.41 9.30
C THR A 252 0.76 -13.40 9.64
N THR A 253 -0.49 -13.86 9.62
CA THR A 253 -1.65 -13.05 9.97
C THR A 253 -1.74 -12.72 11.47
N LYS A 254 -0.95 -13.40 12.32
CA LYS A 254 -0.93 -13.16 13.78
C LYS A 254 -0.46 -11.76 14.13
N ASP A 255 0.41 -11.16 13.30
CA ASP A 255 0.99 -9.84 13.55
C ASP A 255 0.18 -8.70 12.92
N LEU A 256 -0.94 -9.03 12.27
CA LEU A 256 -1.70 -8.07 11.48
C LEU A 256 -2.23 -6.91 12.34
N ALA A 257 -2.93 -7.20 13.43
CA ALA A 257 -3.48 -6.18 14.32
C ALA A 257 -2.38 -5.31 14.96
N ALA A 258 -1.25 -5.93 15.36
CA ALA A 258 -0.09 -5.20 15.88
C ALA A 258 0.55 -4.29 14.83
N THR A 259 0.58 -4.73 13.57
CA THR A 259 1.10 -3.92 12.46
C THR A 259 0.22 -2.72 12.17
N PHE A 260 -1.10 -2.87 12.15
CA PHE A 260 -2.02 -1.73 11.98
C PHE A 260 -1.89 -0.72 13.12
N ALA A 261 -1.80 -1.18 14.38
CA ALA A 261 -1.56 -0.30 15.52
C ALA A 261 -0.20 0.42 15.44
N ARG A 262 0.85 -0.28 15.01
CA ARG A 262 2.16 0.31 14.77
C ARG A 262 2.14 1.37 13.67
N VAL A 263 1.41 1.13 12.59
CA VAL A 263 1.25 2.13 11.51
C VAL A 263 0.55 3.39 12.03
N ALA A 264 -0.51 3.23 12.83
CA ALA A 264 -1.18 4.37 13.45
C ALA A 264 -0.25 5.15 14.38
N GLU A 265 0.50 4.46 15.25
CA GLU A 265 1.49 5.10 16.12
C GLU A 265 2.55 5.85 15.31
N GLU A 266 3.09 5.23 14.27
CA GLU A 266 4.07 5.87 13.40
C GLU A 266 3.51 7.13 12.76
N LEU A 267 2.30 7.06 12.19
CA LEU A 267 1.64 8.19 11.56
C LEU A 267 1.47 9.37 12.52
N HIS A 268 1.15 9.12 13.78
CA HIS A 268 0.98 10.19 14.78
C HIS A 268 2.31 10.79 15.26
N ARG A 269 3.42 10.03 15.22
CA ARG A 269 4.73 10.42 15.77
C ARG A 269 5.73 10.92 14.72
N GLN A 270 5.29 11.19 13.50
CA GLN A 270 6.17 11.76 12.47
C GLN A 270 6.50 13.22 12.78
N TYR A 271 7.74 13.60 12.55
CA TYR A 271 8.14 15.01 12.53
C TYR A 271 7.48 15.73 11.35
N ALA A 272 6.93 16.90 11.62
CA ALA A 272 6.49 17.81 10.59
C ALA A 272 7.57 18.88 10.37
N LEU A 273 8.24 18.79 9.23
CA LEU A 273 9.25 19.74 8.79
C LEU A 273 8.67 20.61 7.70
N GLY A 274 9.11 21.88 7.63
CA GLY A 274 8.67 22.73 6.54
C GLY A 274 9.73 23.73 6.16
N PHE A 275 9.79 24.06 4.87
CA PHE A 275 10.67 25.06 4.32
C PHE A 275 9.99 25.86 3.22
N THR A 276 10.49 27.03 2.89
CA THR A 276 10.02 27.83 1.76
C THR A 276 10.97 27.63 0.59
N PRO A 277 10.53 27.01 -0.52
CA PRO A 277 11.39 26.75 -1.67
C PRO A 277 11.85 28.06 -2.32
N GLU A 278 13.10 28.08 -2.77
CA GLU A 278 13.66 29.24 -3.48
C GLU A 278 12.97 29.45 -4.85
N LYS A 279 12.51 28.37 -5.48
CA LYS A 279 11.89 28.39 -6.80
C LYS A 279 10.55 27.66 -6.80
N LEU A 280 9.55 28.29 -7.39
CA LEU A 280 8.23 27.74 -7.67
C LEU A 280 8.08 27.63 -9.20
N ASP A 281 8.80 26.68 -9.81
CA ASP A 281 8.99 26.56 -11.25
C ASP A 281 8.05 25.56 -11.94
N GLY A 282 7.13 24.98 -11.18
CA GLY A 282 6.17 23.98 -11.70
C GLY A 282 6.78 22.60 -11.95
N LYS A 283 7.99 22.34 -11.45
CA LYS A 283 8.70 21.07 -11.65
C LYS A 283 8.75 20.22 -10.39
N MET A 284 9.03 18.95 -10.57
CA MET A 284 9.36 18.05 -9.48
C MET A 284 10.77 18.35 -8.98
N HIS A 285 10.89 18.61 -7.69
CA HIS A 285 12.16 18.79 -6.98
C HIS A 285 12.49 17.55 -6.14
N ALA A 286 13.76 17.15 -6.16
CA ALA A 286 14.25 16.08 -5.30
C ALA A 286 14.40 16.57 -3.85
N LEU A 287 13.89 15.76 -2.90
CA LEU A 287 14.05 16.00 -1.46
C LEU A 287 14.97 14.95 -0.84
N ASP A 288 15.86 15.40 0.04
CA ASP A 288 16.65 14.55 0.90
C ASP A 288 16.56 15.09 2.34
N VAL A 289 16.06 14.26 3.25
CA VAL A 289 15.90 14.60 4.67
C VAL A 289 16.86 13.75 5.48
N ARG A 290 17.71 14.40 6.27
CA ARG A 290 18.69 13.74 7.12
C ARG A 290 18.49 14.16 8.57
N ALA A 291 18.79 13.24 9.49
CA ALA A 291 18.86 13.52 10.92
C ALA A 291 20.28 13.27 11.43
N ALA A 292 20.77 14.16 12.29
CA ALA A 292 22.06 14.00 12.96
C ALA A 292 21.95 12.96 14.08
N GLY A 293 22.85 11.99 14.08
CA GLY A 293 22.94 10.91 15.08
C GLY A 293 23.42 9.62 14.44
N ALA A 294 24.24 8.87 15.18
CA ALA A 294 24.74 7.58 14.72
C ALA A 294 23.61 6.54 14.69
N GLY A 295 23.50 5.79 13.59
CA GLY A 295 22.53 4.70 13.45
C GLY A 295 21.09 5.16 13.24
N LEU A 296 20.84 6.45 12.98
CA LEU A 296 19.50 6.95 12.63
C LEU A 296 19.19 6.70 11.16
N THR A 297 17.97 6.25 10.90
CA THR A 297 17.39 6.13 9.56
C THR A 297 16.21 7.07 9.45
N VAL A 298 16.18 7.88 8.38
CA VAL A 298 15.09 8.82 8.12
C VAL A 298 14.28 8.32 6.91
N ARG A 299 12.98 8.28 7.08
CA ARG A 299 12.03 8.02 5.99
C ARG A 299 11.14 9.24 5.81
N ALA A 300 11.19 9.83 4.61
CA ALA A 300 10.40 10.96 4.18
C ALA A 300 10.16 10.85 2.67
N ARG A 301 9.23 11.63 2.13
CA ARG A 301 9.04 11.69 0.68
C ARG A 301 10.31 12.14 -0.03
N ARG A 302 10.53 11.61 -1.23
CA ARG A 302 11.76 11.85 -2.00
C ARG A 302 11.66 13.00 -2.98
N SER A 303 10.46 13.52 -3.19
CA SER A 303 10.22 14.61 -4.14
C SER A 303 8.98 15.41 -3.76
N TYR A 304 8.80 16.57 -4.38
CA TYR A 304 7.59 17.37 -4.32
C TYR A 304 7.44 18.21 -5.60
N LEU A 305 6.20 18.57 -5.93
CA LEU A 305 5.93 19.50 -7.02
C LEU A 305 6.05 20.95 -6.54
N ALA A 306 7.06 21.68 -7.04
CA ALA A 306 7.25 23.10 -6.77
C ALA A 306 6.23 23.93 -7.56
N ARG A 307 4.94 23.82 -7.18
CA ARG A 307 3.82 24.45 -7.91
C ARG A 307 4.06 25.94 -8.08
N SER A 308 4.00 26.45 -9.32
CA SER A 308 4.06 27.88 -9.60
C SER A 308 2.98 28.65 -8.84
N ALA A 309 3.32 29.86 -8.39
CA ALA A 309 2.31 30.78 -7.88
C ALA A 309 1.34 31.11 -9.04
N GLY A 310 0.10 30.66 -8.92
CA GLY A 310 -0.97 31.04 -9.84
C GLY A 310 -1.33 32.53 -9.70
#